data_cb968cfe9076b6ea34c2511dee3e4725
#
_entry.id   cb968cfe9076b6ea34c2511dee3e4725
#
_cell.length_a   1.000
_cell.length_b   1.000
_cell.length_c   1.000
_cell.angle_alpha   90.00
_cell.angle_beta   90.00
_cell.angle_gamma   90.00
#
_symmetry.space_group_name_H-M   'P 1'
#
loop_
_entity.id
_entity.type
_entity.pdbx_description
1 polymer ?
#
loop_
_entity_poly.entity_id
_entity_poly.type
_entity_poly.pdbx_seq_one_letter_code
_entity_poly.pdbx_strand_id
1 'polypeptide(L)'
;MASGAEPGLVSTAIRLRLSVVALHLRRLLRISLMALIGLAGHAQAQQTEPFEGPPINYSTSTARDRATLLNAAHRRRADEIRRLPARQRLKWILDEFGVPAESQLLVFSKTSLQRDLITPETPRALYFSDEAYVGWVPAGAIEVTVFDPELGATFYVFDAHETGEAPLLARDNGCLLCHARHEHTPSLRARTVFPDRHGEPLSGSGGSNIAPSTPLAERWGGWYVTGGAPGLSHRGNLRGDTIAAFEGPDAQPTRNLAALTDVVDTRRYLLRTSDVVPLLVHDHQVHMHNVLSTALQETRIALHRWPAMLEILGLPADAPLQGSCLAVFENQAEKIVDALVFRDEAAWPAGGVGGDGVFAAAYARGRRTDPAGRSLRDLELRTRLFRHRCSPLIYSESFTALPKDLRDLTLLRLSVGLRAFPPAPGFGHLPDAERRAIHEILTATLPDLPAGWGR
;
A
#
# COMPACT_ATOMS: atom_id res chain seq x y z
N MET A 1 -43.52 85.87 -42.92
CA MET A 1 -42.28 85.24 -43.31
C MET A 1 -41.69 84.60 -42.00
N ALA A 2 -41.93 83.32 -41.87
CA ALA A 2 -41.52 82.60 -40.67
C ALA A 2 -40.45 81.60 -41.01
N SER A 3 -39.35 81.71 -40.32
CA SER A 3 -38.23 80.77 -40.35
C SER A 3 -38.44 79.68 -39.29
N GLY A 4 -38.61 78.47 -39.77
CA GLY A 4 -38.69 77.27 -38.90
C GLY A 4 -37.28 76.77 -38.53
N ALA A 5 -37.01 76.59 -37.30
CA ALA A 5 -35.81 75.87 -36.80
C ALA A 5 -36.19 74.49 -36.41
N GLU A 6 -35.54 73.48 -36.94
CA GLU A 6 -35.75 72.07 -36.65
C GLU A 6 -35.19 71.63 -35.24
N PRO A 7 -35.99 70.87 -34.50
CA PRO A 7 -35.50 70.36 -33.16
C PRO A 7 -35.08 68.89 -33.28
N GLY A 8 -34.21 68.51 -34.19
CA GLY A 8 -33.86 67.10 -34.41
C GLY A 8 -32.48 66.65 -34.00
N LEU A 9 -31.49 67.51 -33.93
CA LEU A 9 -30.06 67.14 -33.81
C LEU A 9 -29.53 66.99 -32.38
N VAL A 10 -30.15 67.61 -31.39
CA VAL A 10 -29.69 67.56 -29.99
C VAL A 10 -30.09 66.26 -29.26
N SER A 11 -31.24 65.67 -29.67
CA SER A 11 -31.77 64.42 -29.07
C SER A 11 -30.91 63.17 -29.44
N THR A 12 -30.36 63.15 -30.66
CA THR A 12 -29.60 62.02 -31.16
C THR A 12 -28.21 61.93 -30.52
N ALA A 13 -27.54 63.06 -30.29
CA ALA A 13 -26.20 63.08 -29.65
C ALA A 13 -26.23 62.67 -28.17
N ILE A 14 -27.31 63.02 -27.44
CA ILE A 14 -27.50 62.61 -26.04
C ILE A 14 -27.80 61.13 -25.93
N ARG A 15 -28.59 60.54 -26.83
CA ARG A 15 -28.87 59.11 -26.87
C ARG A 15 -27.63 58.29 -27.23
N LEU A 16 -26.78 58.74 -28.12
CA LEU A 16 -25.53 58.08 -28.48
C LEU A 16 -24.51 58.08 -27.28
N ARG A 17 -24.41 59.21 -26.55
CA ARG A 17 -23.52 59.27 -25.37
C ARG A 17 -24.00 58.38 -24.23
N LEU A 18 -25.29 58.29 -23.97
CA LEU A 18 -25.87 57.38 -23.00
C LEU A 18 -25.68 55.90 -23.36
N SER A 19 -25.76 55.57 -24.64
CA SER A 19 -25.52 54.18 -25.13
C SER A 19 -24.05 53.75 -24.98
N VAL A 20 -23.10 54.68 -25.21
CA VAL A 20 -21.67 54.40 -25.08
C VAL A 20 -21.29 54.23 -23.62
N VAL A 21 -21.81 55.07 -22.71
CA VAL A 21 -21.61 54.96 -21.26
C VAL A 21 -22.20 53.67 -20.70
N ALA A 22 -23.40 53.28 -21.14
CA ALA A 22 -24.04 52.02 -20.77
C ALA A 22 -23.23 50.80 -21.24
N LEU A 23 -22.64 50.89 -22.44
CA LEU A 23 -21.78 49.82 -22.97
C LEU A 23 -20.48 49.66 -22.23
N HIS A 24 -19.86 50.76 -21.79
CA HIS A 24 -18.65 50.78 -20.97
C HIS A 24 -18.93 50.25 -19.55
N LEU A 25 -20.03 50.64 -18.91
CA LEU A 25 -20.45 50.09 -17.62
C LEU A 25 -20.70 48.59 -17.67
N ARG A 26 -21.39 48.11 -18.74
CA ARG A 26 -21.60 46.65 -18.94
C ARG A 26 -20.30 45.90 -19.19
N ARG A 27 -19.32 46.50 -19.87
CA ARG A 27 -17.99 45.87 -20.02
C ARG A 27 -17.21 45.85 -18.71
N LEU A 28 -17.22 46.92 -17.93
CA LEU A 28 -16.58 46.95 -16.61
C LEU A 28 -17.22 45.99 -15.63
N LEU A 29 -18.56 45.88 -15.58
CA LEU A 29 -19.26 44.90 -14.77
C LEU A 29 -18.89 43.44 -15.17
N ARG A 30 -18.80 43.15 -16.48
CA ARG A 30 -18.39 41.81 -16.95
C ARG A 30 -16.94 41.49 -16.61
N ILE A 31 -16.02 42.45 -16.69
CA ILE A 31 -14.61 42.27 -16.30
C ILE A 31 -14.49 42.06 -14.79
N SER A 32 -15.23 42.82 -13.98
CA SER A 32 -15.27 42.66 -12.52
C SER A 32 -15.90 41.33 -12.13
N LEU A 33 -16.96 40.87 -12.83
CA LEU A 33 -17.58 39.59 -12.56
C LEU A 33 -16.68 38.41 -12.98
N MET A 34 -15.95 38.51 -14.08
CA MET A 34 -14.95 37.52 -14.47
C MET A 34 -13.75 37.50 -13.55
N ALA A 35 -13.31 38.65 -13.02
CA ALA A 35 -12.26 38.72 -12.01
C ALA A 35 -12.70 38.13 -10.68
N LEU A 36 -13.95 38.35 -10.26
CA LEU A 36 -14.54 37.70 -9.07
C LEU A 36 -14.72 36.19 -9.25
N ILE A 37 -15.12 35.73 -10.42
CA ILE A 37 -15.23 34.29 -10.74
C ILE A 37 -13.84 33.67 -10.84
N GLY A 38 -12.84 34.38 -11.38
CA GLY A 38 -11.44 33.95 -11.40
C GLY A 38 -10.83 33.87 -9.99
N LEU A 39 -11.13 34.80 -9.10
CA LEU A 39 -10.70 34.78 -7.70
C LEU A 39 -11.43 33.72 -6.87
N ALA A 40 -12.72 33.47 -7.14
CA ALA A 40 -13.46 32.38 -6.50
C ALA A 40 -13.00 30.99 -6.98
N GLY A 41 -12.52 30.89 -8.23
CA GLY A 41 -11.94 29.65 -8.77
C GLY A 41 -10.55 29.32 -8.20
N HIS A 42 -9.84 30.26 -7.55
CA HIS A 42 -8.55 30.03 -6.88
C HIS A 42 -8.67 29.79 -5.36
N ALA A 43 -9.85 29.92 -4.81
CA ALA A 43 -10.17 29.52 -3.44
C ALA A 43 -10.86 28.14 -3.40
N GLN A 44 -10.51 27.21 -4.30
CA GLN A 44 -10.56 25.82 -3.93
C GLN A 44 -9.50 25.67 -2.84
N ALA A 45 -9.94 25.65 -1.59
CA ALA A 45 -9.12 25.15 -0.49
C ALA A 45 -8.54 23.83 -1.03
N GLN A 46 -7.23 23.78 -1.25
CA GLN A 46 -6.53 22.53 -1.48
C GLN A 46 -6.95 21.67 -0.29
N GLN A 47 -7.81 20.69 -0.53
CA GLN A 47 -8.14 19.71 0.50
C GLN A 47 -6.82 19.03 0.80
N THR A 48 -6.20 19.46 1.89
CA THR A 48 -4.98 18.84 2.39
C THR A 48 -5.35 17.40 2.69
N GLU A 49 -4.60 16.46 2.13
CA GLU A 49 -4.82 15.05 2.39
C GLU A 49 -4.84 14.80 3.91
N PRO A 50 -5.73 13.96 4.44
CA PRO A 50 -5.90 13.77 5.89
C PRO A 50 -4.59 13.44 6.61
N PHE A 51 -3.67 12.74 5.97
CA PHE A 51 -2.37 12.38 6.53
C PHE A 51 -1.39 13.57 6.59
N GLU A 52 -1.63 14.67 5.87
CA GLU A 52 -0.84 15.90 5.95
C GLU A 52 -1.32 16.88 7.03
N GLY A 53 -2.46 16.61 7.65
CA GLY A 53 -2.97 17.38 8.78
C GLY A 53 -2.64 16.76 10.15
N PRO A 54 -2.90 17.52 11.25
CA PRO A 54 -2.73 16.99 12.61
C PRO A 54 -3.64 15.80 12.88
N PRO A 55 -3.19 14.83 13.67
CA PRO A 55 -1.89 14.74 14.38
C PRO A 55 -0.79 14.07 13.56
N ILE A 56 -1.03 13.71 12.30
CA ILE A 56 -0.11 12.93 11.49
C ILE A 56 1.01 13.82 10.95
N ASN A 57 0.67 14.90 10.20
CA ASN A 57 1.62 15.83 9.56
C ASN A 57 2.72 15.06 8.81
N TYR A 58 2.32 14.11 7.98
CA TYR A 58 3.19 13.05 7.45
C TYR A 58 4.49 13.58 6.85
N SER A 59 4.43 14.57 5.96
CA SER A 59 5.61 15.08 5.25
C SER A 59 6.56 15.88 6.12
N THR A 60 6.07 16.45 7.24
CA THR A 60 6.85 17.32 8.12
C THR A 60 7.26 16.67 9.45
N SER A 61 6.62 15.58 9.82
CA SER A 61 6.96 14.84 11.05
C SER A 61 8.28 14.07 10.90
N THR A 62 9.06 14.08 11.96
CA THR A 62 10.27 13.27 12.07
C THR A 62 9.89 11.81 12.28
N ALA A 63 10.30 10.93 11.37
CA ALA A 63 10.07 9.50 11.49
C ALA A 63 10.96 8.88 12.59
N ARG A 64 10.45 7.81 13.23
CA ARG A 64 11.10 7.06 14.31
C ARG A 64 11.18 5.56 13.99
N ASP A 65 11.33 5.26 12.73
CA ASP A 65 11.33 3.92 12.17
C ASP A 65 12.73 3.28 12.09
N ARG A 66 12.78 2.06 11.59
CA ARG A 66 14.02 1.30 11.42
C ARG A 66 15.02 1.98 10.48
N ALA A 67 14.58 2.75 9.48
CA ALA A 67 15.49 3.44 8.56
C ALA A 67 16.21 4.61 9.26
N THR A 68 15.53 5.34 10.13
CA THR A 68 16.15 6.39 10.94
C THR A 68 17.14 5.83 11.96
N LEU A 69 16.82 4.69 12.57
CA LEU A 69 17.76 3.97 13.48
C LEU A 69 18.99 3.49 12.73
N LEU A 70 18.83 2.91 11.54
CA LEU A 70 19.93 2.48 10.68
C LEU A 70 20.85 3.65 10.32
N ASN A 71 20.29 4.79 9.90
CA ASN A 71 21.05 6.00 9.60
C ASN A 71 21.91 6.45 10.81
N ALA A 72 21.33 6.45 12.00
CA ALA A 72 22.04 6.83 13.22
C ALA A 72 23.18 5.85 13.54
N ALA A 73 22.92 4.54 13.44
CA ALA A 73 23.89 3.48 13.73
C ALA A 73 25.10 3.52 12.78
N HIS A 74 24.88 3.81 11.50
CA HIS A 74 25.91 3.72 10.46
C HIS A 74 26.44 5.08 9.94
N ARG A 75 26.11 6.18 10.59
CA ARG A 75 26.52 7.54 10.15
C ARG A 75 28.01 7.66 9.83
N ARG A 76 28.87 7.09 10.68
CA ARG A 76 30.34 7.17 10.51
C ARG A 76 30.90 6.31 9.38
N ARG A 77 30.13 5.31 8.93
CA ARG A 77 30.50 4.35 7.88
C ARG A 77 29.74 4.59 6.59
N ALA A 78 28.97 5.66 6.49
CA ALA A 78 28.08 5.91 5.35
C ALA A 78 28.83 5.86 4.01
N ASP A 79 29.98 6.53 3.91
CA ASP A 79 30.78 6.54 2.67
C ASP A 79 31.41 5.19 2.35
N GLU A 80 31.79 4.40 3.35
CA GLU A 80 32.26 3.02 3.15
C GLU A 80 31.15 2.17 2.53
N ILE A 81 29.95 2.25 3.08
CA ILE A 81 28.79 1.48 2.62
C ILE A 81 28.36 1.90 1.21
N ARG A 82 28.38 3.20 0.89
CA ARG A 82 28.08 3.71 -0.46
C ARG A 82 29.05 3.18 -1.51
N ARG A 83 30.34 2.97 -1.16
CA ARG A 83 31.38 2.44 -2.07
C ARG A 83 31.29 0.94 -2.29
N LEU A 84 30.51 0.19 -1.54
CA LEU A 84 30.32 -1.24 -1.77
C LEU A 84 29.83 -1.48 -3.21
N PRO A 85 30.22 -2.56 -3.87
CA PRO A 85 29.61 -2.97 -5.13
C PRO A 85 28.09 -3.12 -4.99
N ALA A 86 27.34 -2.76 -6.04
CA ALA A 86 25.87 -2.65 -6.00
C ALA A 86 25.18 -3.87 -5.38
N ARG A 87 25.59 -5.09 -5.75
CA ARG A 87 25.03 -6.33 -5.19
C ARG A 87 25.40 -6.55 -3.72
N GLN A 88 26.55 -6.08 -3.27
CA GLN A 88 26.95 -6.14 -1.86
C GLN A 88 26.18 -5.11 -1.02
N ARG A 89 25.93 -3.90 -1.57
CA ARG A 89 25.06 -2.90 -0.93
C ARG A 89 23.66 -3.43 -0.75
N LEU A 90 23.07 -4.02 -1.83
CA LEU A 90 21.75 -4.65 -1.72
C LEU A 90 21.74 -5.69 -0.61
N LYS A 91 22.70 -6.63 -0.62
CA LYS A 91 22.78 -7.66 0.41
C LYS A 91 22.92 -7.05 1.81
N TRP A 92 23.77 -6.06 1.98
CA TRP A 92 23.94 -5.35 3.25
C TRP A 92 22.63 -4.73 3.74
N ILE A 93 21.87 -4.04 2.88
CA ILE A 93 20.56 -3.48 3.25
C ILE A 93 19.58 -4.59 3.63
N LEU A 94 19.51 -5.67 2.88
CA LEU A 94 18.64 -6.80 3.20
C LEU A 94 18.98 -7.40 4.58
N ASP A 95 20.26 -7.59 4.89
CA ASP A 95 20.74 -8.12 6.16
C ASP A 95 20.37 -7.18 7.33
N GLU A 96 20.55 -5.85 7.18
CA GLU A 96 20.22 -4.85 8.21
C GLU A 96 18.72 -4.79 8.54
N PHE A 97 17.86 -4.97 7.53
CA PHE A 97 16.40 -5.00 7.72
C PHE A 97 15.84 -6.41 8.00
N GLY A 98 16.68 -7.43 8.06
CA GLY A 98 16.24 -8.82 8.23
C GLY A 98 15.34 -9.31 7.09
N VAL A 99 15.60 -8.83 5.88
CA VAL A 99 14.85 -9.21 4.68
C VAL A 99 15.52 -10.40 4.00
N PRO A 100 14.88 -11.58 3.91
CA PRO A 100 15.48 -12.74 3.29
C PRO A 100 15.62 -12.54 1.78
N ALA A 101 16.79 -12.85 1.22
CA ALA A 101 17.01 -12.83 -0.23
C ALA A 101 16.05 -13.78 -0.98
N GLU A 102 15.62 -14.83 -0.30
CA GLU A 102 14.67 -15.83 -0.80
C GLU A 102 13.28 -15.25 -1.10
N SER A 103 12.96 -14.05 -0.59
CA SER A 103 11.73 -13.33 -0.92
C SER A 103 11.76 -12.59 -2.26
N GLN A 104 12.82 -12.79 -3.08
CA GLN A 104 12.97 -12.11 -4.37
C GLN A 104 11.78 -12.28 -5.29
N LEU A 105 11.26 -11.15 -5.79
CA LEU A 105 10.25 -11.03 -6.83
C LEU A 105 10.78 -10.12 -7.94
N LEU A 106 10.46 -10.39 -9.20
CA LEU A 106 10.89 -9.56 -10.32
C LEU A 106 9.71 -8.91 -11.05
N VAL A 107 9.75 -7.59 -11.17
CA VAL A 107 8.76 -6.75 -11.86
C VAL A 107 9.38 -6.13 -13.08
N PHE A 108 8.89 -6.45 -14.28
CA PHE A 108 9.38 -5.91 -15.53
C PHE A 108 8.53 -4.76 -16.07
N SER A 109 7.35 -4.50 -15.47
CA SER A 109 6.54 -3.35 -15.85
C SER A 109 7.13 -2.06 -15.31
N LYS A 110 7.07 -0.99 -16.13
CA LYS A 110 7.64 0.33 -15.83
C LYS A 110 6.72 1.16 -14.93
N THR A 111 6.47 0.66 -13.73
CA THR A 111 5.54 1.25 -12.75
C THR A 111 6.22 1.89 -11.53
N SER A 112 7.55 2.01 -11.52
CA SER A 112 8.35 2.68 -10.47
C SER A 112 8.82 4.07 -10.93
N LEU A 113 9.27 4.92 -10.00
CA LEU A 113 9.97 6.18 -10.32
C LEU A 113 11.26 5.94 -11.12
N GLN A 114 11.87 4.75 -11.01
CA GLN A 114 13.05 4.33 -11.77
C GLN A 114 12.69 3.62 -13.09
N ARG A 115 11.52 3.94 -13.67
CA ARG A 115 10.97 3.29 -14.87
C ARG A 115 11.90 3.22 -16.06
N ASP A 116 12.76 4.22 -16.24
CA ASP A 116 13.69 4.30 -17.37
C ASP A 116 14.80 3.24 -17.34
N LEU A 117 15.08 2.67 -16.15
CA LEU A 117 16.02 1.58 -15.94
C LEU A 117 15.36 0.19 -16.04
N ILE A 118 14.02 0.13 -15.98
CA ILE A 118 13.27 -1.12 -15.95
C ILE A 118 12.94 -1.55 -17.38
N THR A 119 13.32 -2.77 -17.73
CA THR A 119 12.91 -3.45 -18.96
C THR A 119 12.59 -4.91 -18.65
N PRO A 120 11.98 -5.65 -19.60
CA PRO A 120 11.83 -7.09 -19.43
C PRO A 120 13.15 -7.84 -19.21
N GLU A 121 14.25 -7.35 -19.76
CA GLU A 121 15.60 -7.95 -19.59
C GLU A 121 16.30 -7.46 -18.31
N THR A 122 15.86 -6.33 -17.77
CA THR A 122 16.40 -5.71 -16.54
C THR A 122 15.24 -5.36 -15.60
N PRO A 123 14.51 -6.34 -15.08
CA PRO A 123 13.39 -6.10 -14.17
C PRO A 123 13.84 -5.52 -12.82
N ARG A 124 12.95 -4.81 -12.15
CA ARG A 124 13.10 -4.41 -10.74
C ARG A 124 12.95 -5.63 -9.86
N ALA A 125 13.91 -5.86 -8.97
CA ALA A 125 13.78 -6.83 -7.89
C ALA A 125 13.09 -6.22 -6.68
N LEU A 126 12.19 -6.95 -6.07
CA LEU A 126 11.56 -6.65 -4.79
C LEU A 126 11.89 -7.76 -3.80
N TYR A 127 12.16 -7.37 -2.56
CA TYR A 127 12.37 -8.26 -1.43
C TYR A 127 11.52 -7.78 -0.27
N PHE A 128 11.11 -8.68 0.61
CA PHE A 128 10.24 -8.32 1.71
C PHE A 128 10.43 -9.21 2.94
N SER A 129 10.09 -8.65 4.08
CA SER A 129 9.89 -9.35 5.37
C SER A 129 8.60 -8.84 6.00
N ASP A 130 8.30 -9.25 7.24
CA ASP A 130 7.15 -8.72 7.98
C ASP A 130 7.28 -7.23 8.31
N GLU A 131 8.49 -6.65 8.22
CA GLU A 131 8.79 -5.31 8.73
C GLU A 131 9.36 -4.36 7.66
N ALA A 132 9.70 -4.85 6.48
CA ALA A 132 10.33 -4.03 5.46
C ALA A 132 10.13 -4.57 4.04
N TYR A 133 10.16 -3.63 3.09
CA TYR A 133 10.19 -3.91 1.65
C TYR A 133 11.40 -3.21 1.03
N VAL A 134 12.11 -3.91 0.16
CA VAL A 134 13.30 -3.39 -0.52
C VAL A 134 13.13 -3.56 -2.02
N GLY A 135 13.19 -2.46 -2.77
CA GLY A 135 13.17 -2.44 -4.23
C GLY A 135 14.53 -2.09 -4.81
N TRP A 136 14.95 -2.78 -5.85
CA TRP A 136 16.22 -2.52 -6.50
C TRP A 136 16.17 -2.78 -8.01
N VAL A 137 16.77 -1.88 -8.77
CA VAL A 137 17.03 -2.09 -10.20
C VAL A 137 18.55 -2.12 -10.41
N PRO A 138 19.10 -3.07 -11.20
CA PRO A 138 20.51 -3.01 -11.56
C PRO A 138 20.90 -1.63 -12.13
N ALA A 139 21.97 -1.02 -11.58
CA ALA A 139 22.43 0.35 -11.83
C ALA A 139 21.53 1.49 -11.28
N GLY A 140 20.45 1.19 -10.59
CA GLY A 140 19.59 2.17 -9.93
C GLY A 140 19.83 2.30 -8.42
N ALA A 141 19.06 3.18 -7.82
CA ALA A 141 18.97 3.34 -6.36
C ALA A 141 18.28 2.13 -5.70
N ILE A 142 18.47 1.98 -4.39
CA ILE A 142 17.70 1.01 -3.59
C ILE A 142 16.59 1.77 -2.89
N GLU A 143 15.36 1.33 -3.09
CA GLU A 143 14.16 1.87 -2.45
C GLU A 143 13.83 1.00 -1.23
N VAL A 144 13.53 1.64 -0.10
CA VAL A 144 13.18 0.93 1.15
C VAL A 144 11.88 1.48 1.69
N THR A 145 10.98 0.59 2.05
CA THR A 145 9.78 0.93 2.82
C THR A 145 9.81 0.21 4.15
N VAL A 146 9.62 0.96 5.21
CA VAL A 146 9.48 0.49 6.60
C VAL A 146 8.23 1.10 7.22
N PHE A 147 7.95 0.78 8.49
CA PHE A 147 6.76 1.26 9.16
C PHE A 147 7.14 2.06 10.40
N ASP A 148 6.66 3.29 10.42
CA ASP A 148 6.79 4.17 11.58
C ASP A 148 5.60 3.97 12.52
N PRO A 149 5.81 3.93 13.84
CA PRO A 149 4.74 3.68 14.81
C PRO A 149 3.67 4.76 14.86
N GLU A 150 3.92 5.93 14.26
CA GLU A 150 2.98 7.05 14.23
C GLU A 150 2.53 7.44 12.82
N LEU A 151 3.35 7.20 11.80
CA LEU A 151 3.09 7.60 10.42
C LEU A 151 2.59 6.44 9.55
N GLY A 152 2.77 5.20 9.96
CA GLY A 152 2.54 4.02 9.12
C GLY A 152 3.67 3.83 8.11
N ALA A 153 3.36 3.45 6.87
CA ALA A 153 4.37 3.20 5.84
C ALA A 153 5.20 4.46 5.53
N THR A 154 6.52 4.36 5.56
CA THR A 154 7.50 5.42 5.26
C THR A 154 8.47 4.96 4.17
N PHE A 155 8.85 5.88 3.29
CA PHE A 155 9.56 5.56 2.05
C PHE A 155 10.93 6.24 2.03
N TYR A 156 11.95 5.47 1.66
CA TYR A 156 13.34 5.88 1.66
C TYR A 156 14.04 5.47 0.37
N VAL A 157 15.06 6.25 0.01
CA VAL A 157 15.95 5.95 -1.11
C VAL A 157 17.40 5.93 -0.61
N PHE A 158 18.11 4.86 -0.95
CA PHE A 158 19.56 4.78 -0.84
C PHE A 158 20.16 5.14 -2.21
N ASP A 159 20.77 6.30 -2.31
CA ASP A 159 21.54 6.68 -3.47
C ASP A 159 23.04 6.52 -3.21
N ALA A 160 23.70 5.70 -4.03
CA ALA A 160 25.13 5.47 -3.93
C ALA A 160 25.99 6.66 -4.41
N HIS A 161 25.40 7.61 -5.13
CA HIS A 161 26.07 8.81 -5.63
C HIS A 161 26.07 9.96 -4.62
N GLU A 162 25.24 9.87 -3.56
CA GLU A 162 25.28 10.83 -2.46
C GLU A 162 26.63 10.76 -1.72
N THR A 163 27.07 11.89 -1.19
CA THR A 163 28.36 12.02 -0.50
C THR A 163 28.22 12.86 0.78
N GLY A 164 29.22 12.76 1.65
CA GLY A 164 29.33 13.58 2.84
C GLY A 164 28.32 13.23 3.93
N GLU A 165 27.70 14.25 4.54
CA GLU A 165 26.82 14.08 5.69
C GLU A 165 25.39 13.61 5.36
N ALA A 166 25.05 13.39 4.08
CA ALA A 166 23.75 12.88 3.68
C ALA A 166 23.47 11.53 4.38
N PRO A 167 22.23 11.27 4.81
CA PRO A 167 21.87 9.98 5.41
C PRO A 167 22.00 8.86 4.38
N LEU A 168 22.27 7.63 4.84
CA LEU A 168 22.29 6.44 3.96
C LEU A 168 20.96 6.21 3.27
N LEU A 169 19.88 6.38 4.03
CA LEU A 169 18.51 6.27 3.57
C LEU A 169 17.86 7.67 3.71
N ALA A 170 17.69 8.36 2.61
CA ALA A 170 16.98 9.63 2.56
C ALA A 170 15.47 9.38 2.46
N ARG A 171 14.68 9.96 3.37
CA ARG A 171 13.22 9.91 3.24
C ARG A 171 12.81 10.70 2.00
N ASP A 172 12.00 10.09 1.15
CA ASP A 172 11.59 10.67 -0.13
C ASP A 172 10.07 10.78 -0.24
N ASN A 173 9.55 12.00 -0.06
CA ASN A 173 8.13 12.30 -0.22
C ASN A 173 7.68 12.27 -1.70
N GLY A 174 8.60 12.24 -2.67
CA GLY A 174 8.28 11.99 -4.07
C GLY A 174 7.58 10.64 -4.29
N CYS A 175 7.84 9.66 -3.42
CA CYS A 175 7.16 8.37 -3.43
C CYS A 175 5.64 8.50 -3.26
N LEU A 176 5.15 9.54 -2.57
CA LEU A 176 3.73 9.79 -2.35
C LEU A 176 2.95 10.05 -3.65
N LEU A 177 3.63 10.49 -4.72
CA LEU A 177 3.01 10.63 -6.05
C LEU A 177 2.32 9.33 -6.53
N CYS A 178 2.88 8.18 -6.16
CA CYS A 178 2.32 6.88 -6.45
C CYS A 178 1.64 6.25 -5.23
N HIS A 179 2.20 6.43 -4.03
CA HIS A 179 1.80 5.71 -2.82
C HIS A 179 0.68 6.38 -2.01
N ALA A 180 0.29 7.64 -2.35
CA ALA A 180 -0.82 8.34 -1.70
C ALA A 180 -1.85 8.92 -2.67
N ARG A 181 -1.68 8.75 -3.99
CA ARG A 181 -2.43 9.49 -5.04
C ARG A 181 -3.96 9.36 -4.99
N HIS A 182 -4.50 8.29 -4.50
CA HIS A 182 -5.96 8.02 -4.49
C HIS A 182 -6.41 7.43 -3.17
N GLU A 183 -5.61 7.59 -2.14
CA GLU A 183 -5.86 7.01 -0.84
C GLU A 183 -5.61 8.05 0.24
N HIS A 184 -6.41 7.99 1.30
CA HIS A 184 -6.29 8.92 2.43
C HIS A 184 -5.11 8.61 3.35
N THR A 185 -4.31 7.57 3.03
CA THR A 185 -3.17 7.11 3.81
C THR A 185 -2.07 6.64 2.86
N PRO A 186 -0.79 6.99 3.09
CA PRO A 186 0.33 6.41 2.34
C PRO A 186 0.33 4.89 2.41
N SER A 187 0.33 4.22 1.26
CA SER A 187 0.07 2.79 1.14
C SER A 187 1.04 2.09 0.20
N LEU A 188 1.26 0.80 0.43
CA LEU A 188 1.99 -0.09 -0.48
C LEU A 188 1.12 -0.45 -1.69
N ARG A 189 1.78 -0.82 -2.81
CA ARG A 189 1.06 -1.17 -4.03
C ARG A 189 1.57 -2.48 -4.63
N ALA A 190 0.77 -3.53 -4.52
CA ALA A 190 0.86 -4.71 -5.36
C ALA A 190 -0.08 -4.49 -6.57
N ARG A 191 0.48 -4.28 -7.76
CA ARG A 191 -0.33 -3.95 -8.95
C ARG A 191 -0.19 -5.00 -10.03
N THR A 192 -1.29 -5.26 -10.73
CA THR A 192 -1.32 -5.95 -12.02
C THR A 192 -1.56 -4.94 -13.12
N VAL A 193 -0.80 -5.02 -14.20
CA VAL A 193 -0.90 -4.14 -15.37
C VAL A 193 -0.87 -4.97 -16.64
N PHE A 194 -1.21 -4.38 -17.79
CA PHE A 194 -1.05 -5.00 -19.10
C PHE A 194 0.16 -4.39 -19.80
N PRO A 195 1.35 -5.04 -19.70
CA PRO A 195 2.57 -4.48 -20.25
C PRO A 195 2.70 -4.78 -21.75
N ASP A 196 3.19 -3.79 -22.49
CA ASP A 196 3.65 -4.02 -23.86
C ASP A 196 4.96 -4.84 -23.91
N ARG A 197 5.51 -5.05 -25.12
CA ARG A 197 6.76 -5.78 -25.29
C ARG A 197 7.97 -5.13 -24.59
N HIS A 198 7.88 -3.83 -24.25
CA HIS A 198 8.93 -3.06 -23.57
C HIS A 198 8.69 -2.89 -22.07
N GLY A 199 7.59 -3.43 -21.54
CA GLY A 199 7.19 -3.30 -20.15
C GLY A 199 6.39 -2.04 -19.82
N GLU A 200 6.05 -1.21 -20.83
CA GLU A 200 5.18 -0.05 -20.61
C GLU A 200 3.73 -0.51 -20.42
N PRO A 201 3.03 -0.01 -19.38
CA PRO A 201 1.60 -0.27 -19.25
C PRO A 201 0.82 0.28 -20.44
N LEU A 202 -0.02 -0.53 -21.06
CA LEU A 202 -0.86 -0.12 -22.19
C LEU A 202 -1.79 1.02 -21.78
N SER A 203 -1.88 2.06 -22.62
CA SER A 203 -2.77 3.19 -22.41
C SER A 203 -4.23 2.72 -22.31
N GLY A 204 -4.95 3.25 -21.32
CA GLY A 204 -6.36 2.90 -21.09
C GLY A 204 -6.61 1.57 -20.37
N SER A 205 -5.59 0.73 -20.17
CA SER A 205 -5.74 -0.52 -19.42
C SER A 205 -5.86 -0.32 -17.90
N GLY A 206 -5.47 0.86 -17.39
CA GLY A 206 -5.64 1.28 -16.01
C GLY A 206 -4.76 0.57 -14.98
N GLY A 207 -4.50 -0.68 -15.11
CA GLY A 207 -3.87 -1.50 -14.07
C GLY A 207 -4.62 -1.40 -12.72
N SER A 208 -4.76 -2.48 -11.99
CA SER A 208 -5.46 -2.53 -10.71
C SER A 208 -4.54 -2.93 -9.55
N ASN A 209 -4.89 -2.52 -8.33
CA ASN A 209 -4.27 -3.08 -7.14
C ASN A 209 -4.77 -4.51 -6.94
N ILE A 210 -3.88 -5.40 -6.54
CA ILE A 210 -4.23 -6.77 -6.18
C ILE A 210 -4.81 -6.73 -4.77
N ALA A 211 -6.08 -7.14 -4.64
CA ALA A 211 -6.76 -7.34 -3.37
C ALA A 211 -6.85 -8.85 -3.04
N PRO A 212 -7.14 -9.24 -1.80
CA PRO A 212 -7.35 -10.66 -1.46
C PRO A 212 -8.39 -11.35 -2.35
N SER A 213 -9.47 -10.66 -2.68
CA SER A 213 -10.56 -11.14 -3.55
C SER A 213 -10.22 -11.16 -5.05
N THR A 214 -9.10 -10.55 -5.48
CA THR A 214 -8.69 -10.59 -6.89
C THR A 214 -8.40 -12.03 -7.31
N PRO A 215 -9.08 -12.57 -8.34
CA PRO A 215 -8.80 -13.91 -8.82
C PRO A 215 -7.34 -14.09 -9.20
N LEU A 216 -6.76 -15.27 -8.93
CA LEU A 216 -5.36 -15.56 -9.29
C LEU A 216 -5.10 -15.37 -10.78
N ALA A 217 -6.08 -15.71 -11.61
CA ALA A 217 -6.02 -15.52 -13.06
C ALA A 217 -5.81 -14.07 -13.50
N GLU A 218 -6.13 -13.10 -12.65
CA GLU A 218 -6.02 -11.68 -12.94
C GLU A 218 -4.78 -11.01 -12.33
N ARG A 219 -4.00 -11.76 -11.52
CA ARG A 219 -2.84 -11.23 -10.80
C ARG A 219 -1.57 -11.22 -11.65
N TRP A 220 -0.62 -10.41 -11.21
CA TRP A 220 0.79 -10.38 -11.58
C TRP A 220 1.10 -9.97 -13.01
N GLY A 221 0.17 -9.33 -13.73
CA GLY A 221 0.48 -8.69 -15.00
C GLY A 221 1.63 -7.68 -14.83
N GLY A 222 2.69 -7.84 -15.61
CA GLY A 222 3.93 -7.05 -15.49
C GLY A 222 4.98 -7.62 -14.53
N TRP A 223 4.72 -8.80 -13.96
CA TRP A 223 5.64 -9.52 -13.08
C TRP A 223 6.14 -10.81 -13.74
N TYR A 224 7.35 -11.22 -13.38
CA TYR A 224 7.80 -12.58 -13.65
C TYR A 224 7.30 -13.52 -12.57
N VAL A 225 6.85 -14.69 -12.99
CA VAL A 225 6.32 -15.76 -12.12
C VAL A 225 6.99 -17.06 -12.51
N THR A 226 7.74 -17.66 -11.58
CA THR A 226 8.27 -19.01 -11.70
C THR A 226 7.56 -19.95 -10.74
N GLY A 227 7.62 -21.25 -11.00
CA GLY A 227 6.78 -22.21 -10.31
C GLY A 227 5.39 -22.28 -10.93
N GLY A 228 4.44 -22.82 -10.22
CA GLY A 228 3.07 -22.97 -10.68
C GLY A 228 2.46 -24.27 -10.21
N ALA A 229 1.32 -24.64 -10.78
CA ALA A 229 0.66 -25.93 -10.58
C ALA A 229 -0.26 -26.22 -11.75
N PRO A 230 -0.67 -27.48 -11.94
CA PRO A 230 -1.73 -27.79 -12.91
C PRO A 230 -2.99 -26.98 -12.61
N GLY A 231 -3.46 -26.20 -13.59
CA GLY A 231 -4.67 -25.37 -13.46
C GLY A 231 -4.46 -23.99 -12.85
N LEU A 232 -3.24 -23.60 -12.45
CA LEU A 232 -2.95 -22.22 -12.07
C LEU A 232 -2.91 -21.33 -13.32
N SER A 233 -3.81 -20.36 -13.38
CA SER A 233 -3.82 -19.29 -14.37
C SER A 233 -3.42 -17.96 -13.72
N HIS A 234 -2.67 -17.12 -14.45
CA HIS A 234 -2.26 -15.79 -14.04
C HIS A 234 -1.81 -14.94 -15.23
N ARG A 235 -1.75 -13.62 -15.08
CA ARG A 235 -1.27 -12.68 -16.12
C ARG A 235 0.25 -12.49 -16.10
N GLY A 236 0.96 -13.05 -15.14
CA GLY A 236 2.42 -12.98 -15.06
C GLY A 236 3.09 -13.57 -16.31
N ASN A 237 4.30 -13.07 -16.64
CA ASN A 237 5.10 -13.47 -17.80
C ASN A 237 4.50 -13.06 -19.16
N LEU A 238 3.31 -12.49 -19.21
CA LEU A 238 2.64 -12.08 -20.45
C LEU A 238 3.04 -10.66 -20.85
N ARG A 239 3.16 -10.44 -22.16
CA ARG A 239 3.35 -9.14 -22.81
C ARG A 239 2.51 -9.10 -24.08
N GLY A 240 1.92 -7.96 -24.41
CA GLY A 240 1.09 -7.84 -25.59
C GLY A 240 0.86 -6.39 -26.00
N ASP A 241 0.62 -6.16 -27.27
CA ASP A 241 0.43 -4.80 -27.81
C ASP A 241 -1.02 -4.31 -27.71
N THR A 242 -1.94 -5.16 -27.24
CA THR A 242 -3.37 -4.83 -27.06
C THR A 242 -3.91 -5.44 -25.77
N ILE A 243 -4.99 -4.86 -25.22
CA ILE A 243 -5.70 -5.38 -24.04
C ILE A 243 -6.25 -6.79 -24.30
N ALA A 244 -6.71 -7.07 -25.53
CA ALA A 244 -7.22 -8.37 -25.93
C ALA A 244 -6.18 -9.51 -25.77
N ALA A 245 -4.88 -9.20 -25.74
CA ALA A 245 -3.86 -10.20 -25.46
C ALA A 245 -3.88 -10.71 -24.00
N PHE A 246 -4.58 -10.02 -23.11
CA PHE A 246 -4.64 -10.34 -21.67
C PHE A 246 -6.03 -10.71 -21.18
N GLU A 247 -7.08 -10.33 -21.92
CA GLU A 247 -8.48 -10.50 -21.53
C GLU A 247 -9.34 -10.89 -22.73
N GLY A 248 -10.43 -11.62 -22.45
CA GLY A 248 -11.40 -12.01 -23.46
C GLY A 248 -11.03 -13.29 -24.21
N PRO A 249 -11.72 -13.58 -25.33
CA PRO A 249 -11.58 -14.85 -26.07
C PRO A 249 -10.22 -15.01 -26.75
N ASP A 250 -9.52 -13.91 -27.04
CA ASP A 250 -8.20 -13.90 -27.70
C ASP A 250 -7.05 -13.77 -26.72
N ALA A 251 -7.31 -13.89 -25.40
CA ALA A 251 -6.29 -13.76 -24.36
C ALA A 251 -5.22 -14.86 -24.51
N GLN A 252 -3.95 -14.46 -24.32
CA GLN A 252 -2.84 -15.39 -24.32
C GLN A 252 -2.99 -16.39 -23.15
N PRO A 253 -2.64 -17.67 -23.35
CA PRO A 253 -2.63 -18.62 -22.26
C PRO A 253 -1.57 -18.25 -21.22
N THR A 254 -1.81 -18.61 -19.97
CA THR A 254 -0.83 -18.49 -18.90
C THR A 254 0.51 -19.11 -19.30
N ARG A 255 1.58 -18.36 -19.13
CA ARG A 255 2.95 -18.82 -19.40
C ARG A 255 3.66 -19.16 -18.09
N ASN A 256 3.72 -20.44 -17.75
CA ASN A 256 4.47 -20.93 -16.61
C ASN A 256 5.96 -21.04 -16.97
N LEU A 257 6.85 -20.52 -16.11
CA LEU A 257 8.30 -20.60 -16.26
C LEU A 257 8.86 -21.44 -15.11
N ALA A 258 9.74 -22.39 -15.44
CA ALA A 258 10.47 -23.14 -14.42
C ALA A 258 11.61 -22.28 -13.80
N ALA A 259 12.23 -21.44 -14.61
CA ALA A 259 13.31 -20.51 -14.22
C ALA A 259 13.28 -19.28 -15.12
N LEU A 260 14.02 -18.24 -14.74
CA LEU A 260 14.11 -16.95 -15.49
C LEU A 260 15.32 -16.89 -16.44
N THR A 261 16.15 -17.93 -16.48
CA THR A 261 17.42 -17.93 -17.24
C THR A 261 17.27 -17.67 -18.74
N ASP A 262 16.08 -17.96 -19.29
CA ASP A 262 15.80 -17.78 -20.72
C ASP A 262 15.25 -16.38 -21.05
N VAL A 263 14.90 -15.59 -20.04
CA VAL A 263 14.26 -14.26 -20.21
C VAL A 263 15.03 -13.13 -19.53
N VAL A 264 15.87 -13.44 -18.53
CA VAL A 264 16.61 -12.45 -17.73
C VAL A 264 18.04 -12.95 -17.50
N ASP A 265 19.05 -12.05 -17.55
CA ASP A 265 20.39 -12.38 -17.03
C ASP A 265 20.36 -12.47 -15.50
N THR A 266 20.05 -13.66 -15.00
CA THR A 266 19.86 -13.91 -13.56
C THR A 266 21.14 -13.74 -12.74
N ARG A 267 22.34 -13.62 -13.34
CA ARG A 267 23.60 -13.32 -12.63
C ARG A 267 23.60 -11.94 -12.00
N ARG A 268 22.74 -11.03 -12.49
CA ARG A 268 22.57 -9.69 -11.92
C ARG A 268 21.79 -9.70 -10.59
N TYR A 269 21.00 -10.73 -10.34
CA TYR A 269 20.10 -10.83 -9.19
C TYR A 269 20.64 -11.80 -8.13
N LEU A 270 20.03 -11.82 -6.94
CA LEU A 270 20.43 -12.71 -5.86
C LEU A 270 19.98 -14.14 -6.11
N LEU A 271 18.78 -14.32 -6.69
CA LEU A 271 18.22 -15.62 -7.06
C LEU A 271 17.93 -15.69 -8.57
N ARG A 272 17.69 -16.91 -9.05
CA ARG A 272 17.34 -17.19 -10.46
C ARG A 272 15.83 -17.29 -10.68
N THR A 273 15.03 -17.06 -9.65
CA THR A 273 13.58 -17.25 -9.65
C THR A 273 12.87 -15.98 -9.17
N SER A 274 11.60 -15.89 -9.53
CA SER A 274 10.57 -15.00 -8.97
C SER A 274 9.39 -15.91 -8.67
N ASP A 275 9.49 -16.63 -7.54
CA ASP A 275 8.62 -17.77 -7.25
C ASP A 275 7.20 -17.33 -6.89
N VAL A 276 6.23 -18.16 -7.23
CA VAL A 276 4.80 -17.89 -7.01
C VAL A 276 4.43 -17.87 -5.53
N VAL A 277 5.13 -18.64 -4.68
CA VAL A 277 4.81 -18.70 -3.24
C VAL A 277 5.13 -17.38 -2.53
N PRO A 278 6.34 -16.78 -2.68
CA PRO A 278 6.57 -15.43 -2.15
C PRO A 278 5.66 -14.36 -2.77
N LEU A 279 5.23 -14.48 -4.05
CA LEU A 279 4.24 -13.56 -4.63
C LEU A 279 2.91 -13.58 -3.86
N LEU A 280 2.39 -14.75 -3.52
CA LEU A 280 1.16 -14.91 -2.75
C LEU A 280 1.30 -14.34 -1.33
N VAL A 281 2.43 -14.59 -0.66
CA VAL A 281 2.71 -14.03 0.67
C VAL A 281 2.86 -12.51 0.58
N HIS A 282 3.54 -11.99 -0.43
CA HIS A 282 3.70 -10.55 -0.66
C HIS A 282 2.36 -9.85 -0.86
N ASP A 283 1.48 -10.39 -1.72
CA ASP A 283 0.14 -9.81 -1.95
C ASP A 283 -0.64 -9.69 -0.62
N HIS A 284 -0.63 -10.75 0.18
CA HIS A 284 -1.26 -10.75 1.50
C HIS A 284 -0.63 -9.73 2.45
N GLN A 285 0.70 -9.66 2.52
CA GLN A 285 1.40 -8.74 3.42
C GLN A 285 1.17 -7.27 3.03
N VAL A 286 1.20 -6.94 1.73
CA VAL A 286 0.87 -5.60 1.23
C VAL A 286 -0.53 -5.18 1.65
N HIS A 287 -1.53 -6.05 1.47
CA HIS A 287 -2.89 -5.79 1.91
C HIS A 287 -2.97 -5.55 3.42
N MET A 288 -2.38 -6.44 4.21
CA MET A 288 -2.42 -6.37 5.67
C MET A 288 -1.74 -5.10 6.20
N HIS A 289 -0.56 -4.72 5.67
CA HIS A 289 0.13 -3.49 6.05
C HIS A 289 -0.67 -2.23 5.70
N ASN A 290 -1.37 -2.22 4.57
CA ASN A 290 -2.24 -1.10 4.21
C ASN A 290 -3.42 -0.97 5.17
N VAL A 291 -4.04 -2.08 5.55
CA VAL A 291 -5.11 -2.09 6.57
C VAL A 291 -4.59 -1.55 7.90
N LEU A 292 -3.42 -2.01 8.36
CA LEU A 292 -2.82 -1.56 9.63
C LEU A 292 -2.43 -0.07 9.58
N SER A 293 -1.81 0.40 8.50
CA SER A 293 -1.41 1.82 8.35
C SER A 293 -2.63 2.74 8.32
N THR A 294 -3.70 2.34 7.63
CA THR A 294 -4.96 3.10 7.59
C THR A 294 -5.60 3.13 8.99
N ALA A 295 -5.69 1.99 9.66
CA ALA A 295 -6.26 1.89 11.00
C ALA A 295 -5.48 2.73 12.01
N LEU A 296 -4.15 2.72 11.95
CA LEU A 296 -3.29 3.55 12.78
C LEU A 296 -3.61 5.04 12.59
N GLN A 297 -3.62 5.53 11.37
CA GLN A 297 -3.82 6.96 11.11
C GLN A 297 -5.25 7.41 11.43
N GLU A 298 -6.28 6.68 11.02
CA GLU A 298 -7.67 7.07 11.26
C GLU A 298 -8.00 7.08 12.75
N THR A 299 -7.51 6.11 13.52
CA THR A 299 -7.74 6.10 14.98
C THR A 299 -6.94 7.17 15.70
N ARG A 300 -5.72 7.49 15.26
CA ARG A 300 -4.97 8.65 15.80
C ARG A 300 -5.67 9.98 15.51
N ILE A 301 -6.24 10.16 14.32
CA ILE A 301 -7.06 11.33 13.98
C ILE A 301 -8.31 11.40 14.87
N ALA A 302 -8.98 10.27 15.11
CA ALA A 302 -10.14 10.21 15.99
C ALA A 302 -9.77 10.59 17.44
N LEU A 303 -8.67 10.03 17.97
CA LEU A 303 -8.17 10.37 19.31
C LEU A 303 -7.77 11.84 19.43
N HIS A 304 -7.18 12.41 18.39
CA HIS A 304 -6.82 13.83 18.38
C HIS A 304 -8.06 14.76 18.42
N ARG A 305 -9.16 14.34 17.79
CA ARG A 305 -10.41 15.09 17.76
C ARG A 305 -11.26 14.90 19.02
N TRP A 306 -11.03 13.83 19.78
CA TRP A 306 -11.88 13.46 20.90
C TRP A 306 -11.97 14.52 22.00
N PRO A 307 -10.89 15.19 22.47
CA PRO A 307 -10.98 16.25 23.48
C PRO A 307 -11.90 17.41 23.08
N ALA A 308 -11.85 17.86 21.83
CA ALA A 308 -12.76 18.89 21.34
C ALA A 308 -14.24 18.40 21.28
N MET A 309 -14.46 17.13 20.97
CA MET A 309 -15.79 16.53 21.00
C MET A 309 -16.33 16.45 22.42
N LEU A 310 -15.49 16.11 23.43
CA LEU A 310 -15.90 16.11 24.84
C LEU A 310 -16.40 17.49 25.27
N GLU A 311 -15.67 18.55 24.90
CA GLU A 311 -16.06 19.93 25.20
C GLU A 311 -17.40 20.30 24.54
N ILE A 312 -17.59 19.98 23.26
CA ILE A 312 -18.84 20.25 22.53
C ILE A 312 -20.04 19.49 23.17
N LEU A 313 -19.80 18.27 23.62
CA LEU A 313 -20.83 17.40 24.19
C LEU A 313 -21.07 17.67 25.68
N GLY A 314 -20.27 18.51 26.33
CA GLY A 314 -20.34 18.78 27.77
C GLY A 314 -20.01 17.56 28.63
N LEU A 315 -19.11 16.67 28.15
CA LEU A 315 -18.74 15.42 28.82
C LEU A 315 -17.47 15.61 29.67
N PRO A 316 -17.26 14.80 30.73
CA PRO A 316 -16.03 14.77 31.49
C PRO A 316 -14.81 14.45 30.60
N ALA A 317 -13.63 14.99 30.98
CA ALA A 317 -12.39 14.80 30.19
C ALA A 317 -11.91 13.34 30.10
N ASP A 318 -12.36 12.49 31.03
CA ASP A 318 -12.06 11.06 31.10
C ASP A 318 -13.20 10.18 30.56
N ALA A 319 -14.22 10.77 29.91
CA ALA A 319 -15.30 10.01 29.33
C ALA A 319 -14.77 9.05 28.24
N PRO A 320 -15.27 7.81 28.21
CA PRO A 320 -14.87 6.83 27.20
C PRO A 320 -15.28 7.28 25.80
N LEU A 321 -14.57 6.78 24.78
CA LEU A 321 -14.90 7.01 23.37
C LEU A 321 -16.37 6.63 23.10
N GLN A 322 -17.08 7.49 22.37
CA GLN A 322 -18.45 7.25 21.95
C GLN A 322 -18.79 7.95 20.63
N GLY A 323 -19.98 7.68 20.09
CA GLY A 323 -20.44 8.27 18.85
C GLY A 323 -19.51 7.98 17.67
N SER A 324 -19.21 9.00 16.88
CA SER A 324 -18.38 8.85 15.68
C SER A 324 -16.93 8.43 15.97
N CYS A 325 -16.36 8.85 17.10
CA CYS A 325 -15.00 8.44 17.47
C CYS A 325 -14.92 6.94 17.79
N LEU A 326 -15.89 6.40 18.56
CA LEU A 326 -15.96 4.97 18.82
C LEU A 326 -16.24 4.19 17.53
N ALA A 327 -17.11 4.68 16.66
CA ALA A 327 -17.43 4.03 15.39
C ALA A 327 -16.17 3.87 14.47
N VAL A 328 -15.22 4.82 14.52
CA VAL A 328 -13.93 4.66 13.82
C VAL A 328 -13.17 3.45 14.35
N PHE A 329 -13.04 3.31 15.68
CA PHE A 329 -12.35 2.17 16.30
C PHE A 329 -13.03 0.84 15.95
N GLU A 330 -14.37 0.80 16.03
CA GLU A 330 -15.15 -0.40 15.71
C GLU A 330 -14.99 -0.83 14.25
N ASN A 331 -15.03 0.13 13.32
CA ASN A 331 -14.86 -0.11 11.89
C ASN A 331 -13.44 -0.59 11.59
N GLN A 332 -12.41 0.06 12.16
CA GLN A 332 -11.03 -0.34 11.91
C GLN A 332 -10.71 -1.71 12.54
N ALA A 333 -11.22 -2.00 13.73
CA ALA A 333 -11.09 -3.32 14.35
C ALA A 333 -11.73 -4.43 13.49
N GLU A 334 -12.89 -4.18 12.90
CA GLU A 334 -13.56 -5.12 11.98
C GLU A 334 -12.70 -5.38 10.73
N LYS A 335 -12.23 -4.32 10.06
CA LYS A 335 -11.36 -4.44 8.88
C LYS A 335 -10.08 -5.21 9.19
N ILE A 336 -9.45 -4.97 10.35
CA ILE A 336 -8.24 -5.69 10.76
C ILE A 336 -8.58 -7.17 10.98
N VAL A 337 -9.67 -7.48 11.68
CA VAL A 337 -10.09 -8.89 11.91
C VAL A 337 -10.37 -9.59 10.60
N ASP A 338 -11.11 -8.96 9.67
CA ASP A 338 -11.40 -9.53 8.36
C ASP A 338 -10.12 -9.85 7.57
N ALA A 339 -9.16 -8.94 7.57
CA ALA A 339 -7.85 -9.15 6.93
C ALA A 339 -7.02 -10.24 7.64
N LEU A 340 -7.05 -10.27 8.98
CA LEU A 340 -6.36 -11.29 9.78
C LEU A 340 -6.87 -12.70 9.47
N VAL A 341 -8.19 -12.88 9.30
CA VAL A 341 -8.78 -14.20 9.10
C VAL A 341 -8.99 -14.57 7.63
N PHE A 342 -8.38 -13.82 6.70
CA PHE A 342 -8.47 -14.10 5.25
C PHE A 342 -9.92 -14.11 4.72
N ARG A 343 -10.76 -13.21 5.22
CA ARG A 343 -12.11 -13.06 4.70
C ARG A 343 -12.06 -12.64 3.24
N ASP A 344 -12.95 -13.19 2.44
CA ASP A 344 -13.09 -12.90 1.00
C ASP A 344 -11.84 -13.21 0.16
N GLU A 345 -10.96 -14.13 0.61
CA GLU A 345 -9.84 -14.62 -0.19
C GLU A 345 -10.34 -15.29 -1.47
N ALA A 346 -9.69 -14.99 -2.59
CA ALA A 346 -10.01 -15.59 -3.89
C ALA A 346 -9.86 -17.12 -3.85
N ALA A 347 -10.69 -17.80 -4.64
CA ALA A 347 -10.65 -19.25 -4.76
C ALA A 347 -9.27 -19.75 -5.24
N TRP A 348 -8.81 -20.85 -4.64
CA TRP A 348 -7.58 -21.52 -5.01
C TRP A 348 -7.76 -22.44 -6.20
N PRO A 349 -6.72 -22.64 -7.04
CA PRO A 349 -6.75 -23.59 -8.14
C PRO A 349 -6.88 -25.03 -7.59
N ALA A 350 -7.63 -25.88 -8.28
CA ALA A 350 -7.89 -27.26 -7.85
C ALA A 350 -6.61 -28.09 -7.66
N GLY A 351 -5.52 -27.76 -8.39
CA GLY A 351 -4.21 -28.41 -8.27
C GLY A 351 -3.33 -27.89 -7.14
N GLY A 352 -3.78 -26.84 -6.43
CA GLY A 352 -2.94 -26.13 -5.47
C GLY A 352 -1.93 -25.19 -6.14
N VAL A 353 -0.89 -24.82 -5.42
CA VAL A 353 0.22 -23.99 -5.90
C VAL A 353 1.54 -24.62 -5.44
N GLY A 354 2.54 -24.68 -6.31
CA GLY A 354 3.87 -25.21 -6.00
C GLY A 354 4.98 -24.26 -6.44
N GLY A 355 5.94 -24.03 -5.55
CA GLY A 355 7.15 -23.27 -5.80
C GLY A 355 8.41 -24.15 -5.73
N ASP A 356 9.57 -23.50 -5.77
CA ASP A 356 10.89 -24.16 -5.64
C ASP A 356 11.24 -24.61 -4.21
N GLY A 357 10.42 -24.21 -3.23
CA GLY A 357 10.62 -24.53 -1.81
C GLY A 357 11.66 -23.67 -1.08
N VAL A 358 12.45 -22.87 -1.79
CA VAL A 358 13.52 -22.06 -1.21
C VAL A 358 12.95 -20.99 -0.29
N PHE A 359 11.95 -20.24 -0.76
CA PHE A 359 11.26 -19.26 0.07
C PHE A 359 10.54 -19.93 1.24
N ALA A 360 9.83 -21.01 1.03
CA ALA A 360 9.07 -21.70 2.09
C ALA A 360 9.98 -22.12 3.24
N ALA A 361 11.19 -22.64 2.94
CA ALA A 361 12.19 -23.00 3.94
C ALA A 361 12.72 -21.77 4.71
N ALA A 362 12.96 -20.64 4.02
CA ALA A 362 13.37 -19.39 4.63
C ALA A 362 12.25 -18.81 5.53
N TYR A 363 11.02 -18.80 5.02
CA TYR A 363 9.86 -18.28 5.73
C TYR A 363 9.56 -19.06 7.02
N ALA A 364 9.79 -20.36 6.99
CA ALA A 364 9.62 -21.22 8.15
C ALA A 364 10.60 -20.91 9.30
N ARG A 365 11.75 -20.26 9.06
CA ARG A 365 12.70 -19.89 10.13
C ARG A 365 12.11 -18.90 11.14
N GLY A 366 11.14 -18.08 10.73
CA GLY A 366 10.45 -17.11 11.60
C GLY A 366 9.23 -17.67 12.35
N ARG A 367 9.04 -18.98 12.43
CA ARG A 367 7.88 -19.59 13.08
C ARG A 367 7.89 -19.35 14.60
N ARG A 368 6.76 -18.83 15.10
CA ARG A 368 6.39 -18.89 16.51
C ARG A 368 5.47 -20.08 16.68
N THR A 369 5.83 -21.05 17.49
CA THR A 369 5.10 -22.30 17.62
C THR A 369 4.41 -22.42 18.98
N ASP A 370 3.21 -22.97 18.98
CA ASP A 370 2.54 -23.43 20.18
C ASP A 370 3.16 -24.77 20.71
N PRO A 371 2.74 -25.28 21.86
CA PRO A 371 3.25 -26.55 22.39
C PRO A 371 3.02 -27.77 21.49
N ALA A 372 2.05 -27.70 20.55
CA ALA A 372 1.80 -28.76 19.54
C ALA A 372 2.66 -28.58 18.28
N GLY A 373 3.55 -27.58 18.22
CA GLY A 373 4.42 -27.28 17.09
C GLY A 373 3.72 -26.59 15.91
N ARG A 374 2.48 -26.10 16.08
CA ARG A 374 1.71 -25.36 15.07
C ARG A 374 2.11 -23.89 15.05
N SER A 375 2.08 -23.27 13.87
CA SER A 375 2.41 -21.86 13.69
C SER A 375 1.48 -21.20 12.67
N LEU A 376 1.23 -19.90 12.82
CA LEU A 376 0.54 -19.10 11.80
C LEU A 376 1.33 -18.99 10.49
N ARG A 377 2.66 -19.28 10.50
CA ARG A 377 3.51 -19.32 9.30
C ARG A 377 3.51 -20.67 8.57
N ASP A 378 2.72 -21.64 9.01
CA ASP A 378 2.64 -22.92 8.34
C ASP A 378 1.90 -22.75 7.01
N LEU A 379 2.64 -22.84 5.88
CA LEU A 379 2.06 -22.81 4.54
C LEU A 379 1.28 -24.11 4.27
N GLU A 380 0.17 -24.02 3.52
CA GLU A 380 -0.65 -25.17 3.10
C GLU A 380 -0.55 -25.40 1.59
N LEU A 381 -0.75 -24.37 0.78
CA LEU A 381 -0.55 -24.27 -0.66
C LEU A 381 -1.41 -25.20 -1.55
N ARG A 382 -2.22 -26.08 -0.99
CA ARG A 382 -3.12 -26.93 -1.78
C ARG A 382 -4.49 -26.32 -1.98
N THR A 383 -5.05 -25.74 -0.92
CA THR A 383 -6.40 -25.19 -0.91
C THR A 383 -6.44 -23.75 -0.43
N ARG A 384 -5.34 -23.24 0.13
CA ARG A 384 -5.17 -21.92 0.73
C ARG A 384 -3.70 -21.59 0.99
N LEU A 385 -3.40 -20.33 1.31
CA LEU A 385 -2.02 -19.90 1.57
C LEU A 385 -1.47 -20.49 2.88
N PHE A 386 -2.15 -20.27 3.99
CA PHE A 386 -1.72 -20.72 5.31
C PHE A 386 -2.60 -21.87 5.83
N ARG A 387 -2.00 -22.78 6.57
CA ARG A 387 -2.69 -23.90 7.22
C ARG A 387 -3.73 -23.42 8.21
N HIS A 388 -3.36 -22.41 9.00
CA HIS A 388 -4.20 -21.73 9.97
C HIS A 388 -4.44 -20.31 9.47
N ARG A 389 -5.65 -20.03 8.95
CA ARG A 389 -5.98 -18.73 8.36
C ARG A 389 -6.10 -17.64 9.41
N CYS A 390 -4.95 -17.24 9.93
CA CYS A 390 -4.75 -16.02 10.69
C CYS A 390 -3.39 -15.44 10.27
N SER A 391 -3.39 -14.17 9.88
CA SER A 391 -2.19 -13.51 9.37
C SER A 391 -1.05 -13.52 10.37
N PRO A 392 0.17 -13.96 9.99
CA PRO A 392 1.36 -13.82 10.86
C PRO A 392 1.71 -12.37 11.19
N LEU A 393 1.20 -11.38 10.43
CA LEU A 393 1.43 -9.95 10.73
C LEU A 393 0.76 -9.47 12.01
N ILE A 394 -0.06 -10.30 12.66
CA ILE A 394 -0.50 -10.05 14.05
C ILE A 394 0.69 -9.94 15.03
N TYR A 395 1.86 -10.46 14.68
CA TYR A 395 3.11 -10.34 15.46
C TYR A 395 4.01 -9.18 15.02
N SER A 396 3.65 -8.44 13.97
CA SER A 396 4.47 -7.36 13.40
C SER A 396 4.54 -6.13 14.32
N GLU A 397 5.59 -5.33 14.11
CA GLU A 397 5.70 -4.01 14.74
C GLU A 397 4.52 -3.11 14.35
N SER A 398 4.03 -3.20 13.09
CA SER A 398 2.87 -2.44 12.61
C SER A 398 1.59 -2.77 13.39
N PHE A 399 1.36 -4.02 13.76
CA PHE A 399 0.21 -4.41 14.59
C PHE A 399 0.39 -3.95 16.05
N THR A 400 1.59 -4.11 16.60
CA THR A 400 1.87 -3.72 17.99
C THR A 400 1.89 -2.20 18.20
N ALA A 401 2.16 -1.42 17.16
CA ALA A 401 2.13 0.04 17.17
C ALA A 401 0.70 0.64 17.16
N LEU A 402 -0.33 -0.15 16.86
CA LEU A 402 -1.71 0.33 16.92
C LEU A 402 -2.04 0.88 18.32
N PRO A 403 -2.88 1.93 18.42
CA PRO A 403 -3.38 2.41 19.70
C PRO A 403 -3.91 1.24 20.55
N LYS A 404 -3.57 1.23 21.84
CA LYS A 404 -3.88 0.10 22.72
C LYS A 404 -5.36 -0.30 22.67
N ASP A 405 -6.26 0.68 22.69
CA ASP A 405 -7.71 0.41 22.71
C ASP A 405 -8.18 -0.23 21.39
N LEU A 406 -7.58 0.16 20.25
CA LEU A 406 -7.88 -0.49 18.96
C LEU A 406 -7.33 -1.92 18.94
N ARG A 407 -6.10 -2.14 19.41
CA ARG A 407 -5.49 -3.45 19.43
C ARG A 407 -6.28 -4.41 20.35
N ASP A 408 -6.65 -3.95 21.54
CA ASP A 408 -7.44 -4.74 22.48
C ASP A 408 -8.82 -5.08 21.91
N LEU A 409 -9.52 -4.11 21.33
CA LEU A 409 -10.80 -4.33 20.66
C LEU A 409 -10.70 -5.34 19.51
N THR A 410 -9.65 -5.23 18.69
CA THR A 410 -9.37 -6.16 17.59
C THR A 410 -9.16 -7.58 18.12
N LEU A 411 -8.32 -7.74 19.13
CA LEU A 411 -8.02 -9.05 19.74
C LEU A 411 -9.26 -9.66 20.41
N LEU A 412 -10.05 -8.87 21.12
CA LEU A 412 -11.30 -9.35 21.73
C LEU A 412 -12.32 -9.80 20.67
N ARG A 413 -12.50 -9.03 19.59
CA ARG A 413 -13.38 -9.43 18.47
C ARG A 413 -12.89 -10.71 17.80
N LEU A 414 -11.58 -10.82 17.57
CA LEU A 414 -10.96 -12.03 17.02
C LEU A 414 -11.24 -13.23 17.94
N SER A 415 -10.99 -13.10 19.24
CA SER A 415 -11.26 -14.16 20.23
C SER A 415 -12.73 -14.60 20.23
N VAL A 416 -13.65 -13.66 20.29
CA VAL A 416 -15.10 -13.96 20.25
C VAL A 416 -15.47 -14.71 18.95
N GLY A 417 -14.99 -14.23 17.79
CA GLY A 417 -15.28 -14.85 16.50
C GLY A 417 -14.70 -16.27 16.37
N LEU A 418 -13.49 -16.49 16.86
CA LEU A 418 -12.85 -17.82 16.85
C LEU A 418 -13.55 -18.85 17.75
N ARG A 419 -14.17 -18.42 18.84
CA ARG A 419 -14.82 -19.32 19.81
C ARG A 419 -16.33 -19.47 19.63
N ALA A 420 -16.96 -18.58 18.85
CA ALA A 420 -18.41 -18.58 18.67
C ALA A 420 -18.93 -19.90 18.08
N PHE A 421 -20.03 -20.40 18.62
CA PHE A 421 -20.78 -21.51 18.08
C PHE A 421 -22.29 -21.21 18.14
N PRO A 422 -23.01 -21.16 17.00
CA PRO A 422 -22.52 -21.28 15.63
C PRO A 422 -21.47 -20.20 15.28
N PRO A 423 -20.73 -20.33 14.15
CA PRO A 423 -19.73 -19.34 13.74
C PRO A 423 -20.31 -17.94 13.69
N ALA A 424 -19.60 -16.96 14.26
CA ALA A 424 -19.96 -15.56 14.16
C ALA A 424 -19.91 -15.07 12.68
N PRO A 425 -20.65 -14.01 12.33
CA PRO A 425 -20.51 -13.35 11.04
C PRO A 425 -19.03 -13.06 10.72
N GLY A 426 -18.59 -13.31 9.48
CA GLY A 426 -17.18 -13.16 9.08
C GLY A 426 -16.29 -14.39 9.35
N PHE A 427 -16.72 -15.36 10.16
CA PHE A 427 -15.91 -16.55 10.52
C PHE A 427 -16.43 -17.87 9.92
N GLY A 428 -17.52 -17.85 9.16
CA GLY A 428 -18.14 -19.04 8.61
C GLY A 428 -17.30 -19.82 7.59
N HIS A 429 -16.28 -19.18 7.00
CA HIS A 429 -15.32 -19.81 6.09
C HIS A 429 -14.24 -20.62 6.82
N LEU A 430 -14.11 -20.47 8.14
CA LEU A 430 -13.16 -21.20 8.99
C LEU A 430 -13.86 -22.39 9.65
N PRO A 431 -13.45 -23.64 9.37
CA PRO A 431 -13.93 -24.81 10.11
C PRO A 431 -13.67 -24.69 11.62
N ASP A 432 -14.54 -25.29 12.43
CA ASP A 432 -14.42 -25.26 13.91
C ASP A 432 -13.06 -25.70 14.44
N ALA A 433 -12.50 -26.76 13.85
CA ALA A 433 -11.17 -27.25 14.22
C ALA A 433 -10.07 -26.24 13.93
N GLU A 434 -10.17 -25.49 12.82
CA GLU A 434 -9.21 -24.44 12.45
C GLU A 434 -9.35 -23.25 13.39
N ARG A 435 -10.57 -22.80 13.69
CA ARG A 435 -10.82 -21.69 14.65
C ARG A 435 -10.25 -21.99 16.03
N ARG A 436 -10.47 -23.20 16.55
CA ARG A 436 -9.85 -23.64 17.81
C ARG A 436 -8.33 -23.63 17.74
N ALA A 437 -7.76 -24.18 16.66
CA ALA A 437 -6.30 -24.20 16.49
C ALA A 437 -5.70 -22.79 16.45
N ILE A 438 -6.32 -21.84 15.72
CA ILE A 438 -5.90 -20.44 15.68
C ILE A 438 -5.94 -19.83 17.09
N HIS A 439 -7.05 -20.01 17.83
CA HIS A 439 -7.18 -19.48 19.18
C HIS A 439 -6.12 -20.04 20.12
N GLU A 440 -5.83 -21.34 20.06
CA GLU A 440 -4.79 -22.01 20.87
C GLU A 440 -3.38 -21.49 20.52
N ILE A 441 -3.07 -21.37 19.21
CA ILE A 441 -1.78 -20.82 18.75
C ILE A 441 -1.61 -19.39 19.28
N LEU A 442 -2.59 -18.52 19.11
CA LEU A 442 -2.53 -17.13 19.57
C LEU A 442 -2.39 -17.06 21.10
N THR A 443 -3.13 -17.88 21.83
CA THR A 443 -3.04 -17.93 23.29
C THR A 443 -1.63 -18.31 23.76
N ALA A 444 -0.95 -19.21 23.04
CA ALA A 444 0.38 -19.68 23.41
C ALA A 444 1.52 -18.76 22.93
N THR A 445 1.30 -17.96 21.87
CA THR A 445 2.39 -17.28 21.15
C THR A 445 2.30 -15.77 21.12
N LEU A 446 1.12 -15.19 21.40
CA LEU A 446 0.94 -13.74 21.40
C LEU A 446 1.18 -13.19 22.82
N PRO A 447 2.13 -12.25 22.99
CA PRO A 447 2.30 -11.56 24.26
C PRO A 447 1.14 -10.59 24.52
N ASP A 448 0.91 -10.23 25.77
CA ASP A 448 0.01 -9.14 26.19
C ASP A 448 -1.44 -9.28 25.69
N LEU A 449 -2.02 -10.47 25.82
CA LEU A 449 -3.42 -10.70 25.50
C LEU A 449 -4.35 -9.85 26.40
N PRO A 450 -5.41 -9.24 25.87
CA PRO A 450 -6.29 -8.39 26.63
C PRO A 450 -7.07 -9.17 27.67
N ALA A 451 -7.43 -8.49 28.78
CA ALA A 451 -8.32 -9.06 29.79
C ALA A 451 -9.67 -9.46 29.13
N GLY A 452 -10.02 -10.73 29.17
CA GLY A 452 -11.21 -11.28 28.49
C GLY A 452 -10.92 -12.11 27.23
N TRP A 453 -9.66 -12.22 26.79
CA TRP A 453 -9.29 -13.08 25.65
C TRP A 453 -9.84 -14.53 25.75
N GLY A 454 -9.86 -15.11 26.93
CA GLY A 454 -10.37 -16.47 27.18
C GLY A 454 -11.79 -16.56 27.72
N ARG A 455 -12.56 -15.43 27.79
CA ARG A 455 -13.91 -15.37 28.38
C ARG A 455 -15.02 -15.53 27.37
#